data_c22445eecd7fbdd08eee1421ff2985c7
#
_entry.id   c22445eecd7fbdd08eee1421ff2985c7
#
_cell.length_a   1.000
_cell.length_b   1.000
_cell.length_c   1.000
_cell.angle_alpha   90.00
_cell.angle_beta   90.00
_cell.angle_gamma   90.00
#
_symmetry.space_group_name_H-M   'P 1'
#
loop_
_entity.id
_entity.type
_entity.pdbx_description
1 polymer ?
#
loop_
_entity_poly.entity_id
_entity_poly.type
_entity_poly.pdbx_seq_one_letter_code
_entity_poly.pdbx_strand_id
1 'polypeptide(L)'
;THTPSTRTQHKHTPGTMQAEYAAATSQCPPRVIRCERVLRKRTKSVLLVLDRITDPHNEAAAHRCAEALGVQHVWTVAPPLQPVKKRPKRDTKSVAKGADGWLTLQRFDNVASCVSALRVEGWDIWCAADGAGAVELGSERPPELTPAKVAVVIGREADGCDEAFLAAAARRVYFPLRGFTSSLNLSVATALVLSRVFDW
;
A
#
# COMPACT_ATOMS: atom_id res chain seq x y z
N THR A 1 -50.73 -18.66 -26.12
CA THR A 1 -50.19 -19.56 -25.08
C THR A 1 -48.69 -19.40 -24.96
N HIS A 2 -48.26 -18.53 -24.05
CA HIS A 2 -46.83 -18.37 -23.72
C HIS A 2 -46.52 -19.15 -22.45
N THR A 3 -45.69 -20.15 -22.53
CA THR A 3 -45.10 -20.87 -21.38
C THR A 3 -43.90 -20.09 -20.85
N PRO A 4 -43.77 -19.81 -19.56
CA PRO A 4 -42.60 -19.18 -18.98
C PRO A 4 -41.49 -20.23 -18.76
N SER A 5 -40.29 -19.92 -19.28
CA SER A 5 -39.09 -20.67 -19.05
C SER A 5 -38.60 -20.49 -17.61
N THR A 6 -38.60 -21.55 -16.84
CA THR A 6 -38.07 -21.64 -15.49
C THR A 6 -36.55 -21.65 -15.53
N ARG A 7 -35.92 -20.53 -15.19
CA ARG A 7 -34.49 -20.41 -15.01
C ARG A 7 -34.09 -21.03 -13.66
N THR A 8 -33.60 -22.25 -13.67
CA THR A 8 -33.07 -22.94 -12.48
C THR A 8 -31.82 -22.21 -11.97
N GLN A 9 -31.95 -21.53 -10.85
CA GLN A 9 -30.82 -20.97 -10.12
C GLN A 9 -30.13 -22.12 -9.36
N HIS A 10 -28.95 -22.53 -9.81
CA HIS A 10 -28.07 -23.40 -9.03
C HIS A 10 -27.52 -22.63 -7.84
N LYS A 11 -28.06 -22.90 -6.65
CA LYS A 11 -27.49 -22.44 -5.38
C LYS A 11 -26.24 -23.29 -5.09
N HIS A 12 -25.05 -22.73 -5.34
CA HIS A 12 -23.79 -23.34 -4.92
C HIS A 12 -23.66 -23.24 -3.40
N THR A 13 -23.60 -24.37 -2.73
CA THR A 13 -23.26 -24.48 -1.30
C THR A 13 -21.74 -24.28 -1.13
N PRO A 14 -21.26 -23.62 -0.05
CA PRO A 14 -19.83 -23.34 0.15
C PRO A 14 -18.91 -24.58 0.08
N GLY A 15 -19.41 -25.76 0.45
CA GLY A 15 -18.64 -27.00 0.39
C GLY A 15 -18.41 -27.54 -1.02
N THR A 16 -19.35 -27.28 -1.97
CA THR A 16 -19.22 -27.71 -3.38
C THR A 16 -18.17 -26.88 -4.12
N MET A 17 -18.12 -25.57 -3.87
CA MET A 17 -17.10 -24.70 -4.47
C MET A 17 -15.67 -25.04 -4.03
N GLN A 18 -15.47 -25.41 -2.76
CA GLN A 18 -14.15 -25.85 -2.27
C GLN A 18 -13.70 -27.18 -2.89
N ALA A 19 -14.61 -28.12 -3.08
CA ALA A 19 -14.29 -29.41 -3.70
C ALA A 19 -13.99 -29.25 -5.21
N GLU A 20 -14.75 -28.44 -5.93
CA GLU A 20 -14.51 -28.12 -7.34
C GLU A 20 -13.17 -27.37 -7.54
N TYR A 21 -12.85 -26.44 -6.63
CA TYR A 21 -11.56 -25.74 -6.62
C TYR A 21 -10.38 -26.68 -6.36
N ALA A 22 -10.52 -27.61 -5.41
CA ALA A 22 -9.51 -28.61 -5.12
C ALA A 22 -9.27 -29.57 -6.30
N ALA A 23 -10.31 -29.98 -6.99
CA ALA A 23 -10.21 -30.82 -8.20
C ALA A 23 -9.58 -30.07 -9.37
N ALA A 24 -9.95 -28.81 -9.60
CA ALA A 24 -9.37 -27.98 -10.65
C ALA A 24 -7.88 -27.64 -10.39
N THR A 25 -7.48 -27.50 -9.13
CA THR A 25 -6.07 -27.20 -8.77
C THR A 25 -5.16 -28.40 -8.83
N SER A 26 -5.69 -29.64 -8.78
CA SER A 26 -4.85 -30.85 -8.87
C SER A 26 -4.13 -31.00 -10.20
N GLN A 27 -4.62 -30.38 -11.28
CA GLN A 27 -4.02 -30.39 -12.62
C GLN A 27 -3.25 -29.10 -12.95
N CYS A 28 -3.31 -28.09 -12.10
CA CYS A 28 -2.63 -26.82 -12.31
C CYS A 28 -1.16 -26.87 -11.87
N PRO A 29 -0.22 -26.31 -12.65
CA PRO A 29 1.17 -26.16 -12.22
C PRO A 29 1.26 -25.42 -10.87
N PRO A 30 2.14 -25.85 -9.93
CA PRO A 30 2.28 -25.21 -8.61
C PRO A 30 2.49 -23.69 -8.66
N ARG A 31 3.13 -23.20 -9.72
CA ARG A 31 3.35 -21.77 -9.98
C ARG A 31 2.03 -21.02 -10.16
N VAL A 32 1.08 -21.58 -10.90
CA VAL A 32 -0.23 -20.95 -11.15
C VAL A 32 -1.05 -20.90 -9.85
N ILE A 33 -1.06 -21.99 -9.10
CA ILE A 33 -1.73 -22.04 -7.79
C ILE A 33 -1.16 -20.97 -6.84
N ARG A 34 0.17 -20.82 -6.83
CA ARG A 34 0.83 -19.77 -6.03
C ARG A 34 0.42 -18.37 -6.48
N CYS A 35 0.41 -18.12 -7.80
CA CYS A 35 0.00 -16.81 -8.34
C CYS A 35 -1.44 -16.47 -7.93
N GLU A 36 -2.37 -17.41 -8.10
CA GLU A 36 -3.76 -17.20 -7.72
C GLU A 36 -3.92 -16.91 -6.22
N ARG A 37 -3.24 -17.68 -5.37
CA ARG A 37 -3.26 -17.46 -3.92
C ARG A 37 -2.75 -16.07 -3.53
N VAL A 38 -1.70 -15.58 -4.18
CA VAL A 38 -1.15 -14.24 -3.96
C VAL A 38 -2.13 -13.18 -4.44
N LEU A 39 -2.66 -13.31 -5.66
CA LEU A 39 -3.58 -12.33 -6.24
C LEU A 39 -4.87 -12.17 -5.43
N ARG A 40 -5.39 -13.26 -4.85
CA ARG A 40 -6.56 -13.22 -3.95
C ARG A 40 -6.33 -12.43 -2.67
N LYS A 41 -5.08 -12.27 -2.25
CA LYS A 41 -4.70 -11.52 -1.04
C LYS A 41 -4.34 -10.06 -1.33
N ARG A 42 -4.29 -9.66 -2.60
CA ARG A 42 -3.97 -8.28 -2.96
C ARG A 42 -5.17 -7.36 -2.73
N THR A 43 -4.88 -6.17 -2.20
CA THR A 43 -5.89 -5.13 -2.01
C THR A 43 -5.73 -4.00 -3.03
N LYS A 44 -6.88 -3.41 -3.38
CA LYS A 44 -6.97 -2.17 -4.16
C LYS A 44 -7.50 -1.01 -3.30
N SER A 45 -7.78 -1.26 -2.03
CA SER A 45 -8.29 -0.26 -1.09
C SER A 45 -7.20 0.42 -0.27
N VAL A 46 -5.95 -0.07 -0.36
CA VAL A 46 -4.78 0.57 0.25
C VAL A 46 -3.78 0.92 -0.84
N LEU A 47 -3.36 2.17 -0.88
CA LEU A 47 -2.33 2.73 -1.75
C LEU A 47 -1.18 3.21 -0.88
N LEU A 48 0.06 2.83 -1.21
CA LEU A 48 1.25 3.41 -0.60
C LEU A 48 1.71 4.61 -1.43
N VAL A 49 1.93 5.75 -0.79
CA VAL A 49 2.53 6.93 -1.39
C VAL A 49 3.87 7.21 -0.74
N LEU A 50 4.94 7.24 -1.52
CA LEU A 50 6.30 7.56 -1.09
C LEU A 50 6.61 9.01 -1.45
N ASP A 51 6.68 9.86 -0.42
CA ASP A 51 6.85 11.30 -0.61
C ASP A 51 8.32 11.70 -0.68
N ARG A 52 8.79 12.06 -1.87
CA ARG A 52 10.12 12.66 -2.14
C ARG A 52 11.31 11.86 -1.61
N ILE A 53 11.23 10.53 -1.66
CA ILE A 53 12.28 9.65 -1.14
C ILE A 53 13.59 9.85 -1.92
N THR A 54 14.69 10.05 -1.18
CA THR A 54 16.00 10.34 -1.77
C THR A 54 16.95 9.14 -1.81
N ASP A 55 16.74 8.13 -0.95
CA ASP A 55 17.54 6.90 -0.95
C ASP A 55 16.83 5.78 -1.74
N PRO A 56 17.39 5.36 -2.89
CA PRO A 56 16.82 4.28 -3.69
C PRO A 56 16.72 2.94 -2.95
N HIS A 57 17.55 2.70 -1.92
CA HIS A 57 17.46 1.49 -1.11
C HIS A 57 16.22 1.49 -0.23
N ASN A 58 15.88 2.64 0.36
CA ASN A 58 14.67 2.78 1.16
C ASN A 58 13.41 2.67 0.29
N GLU A 59 13.42 3.28 -0.92
CA GLU A 59 12.35 3.12 -1.91
C GLU A 59 12.15 1.64 -2.26
N ALA A 60 13.22 0.93 -2.64
CA ALA A 60 13.16 -0.49 -2.99
C ALA A 60 12.71 -1.39 -1.82
N ALA A 61 13.12 -1.07 -0.60
CA ALA A 61 12.69 -1.79 0.60
C ALA A 61 11.21 -1.52 0.91
N ALA A 62 10.71 -0.29 0.71
CA ALA A 62 9.30 0.05 0.87
C ALA A 62 8.43 -0.68 -0.18
N HIS A 63 8.88 -0.76 -1.44
CA HIS A 63 8.21 -1.58 -2.48
C HIS A 63 8.11 -3.04 -2.06
N ARG A 64 9.18 -3.60 -1.50
CA ARG A 64 9.16 -4.97 -1.00
C ARG A 64 8.19 -5.16 0.17
N CYS A 65 8.11 -4.20 1.09
CA CYS A 65 7.12 -4.22 2.19
C CYS A 65 5.68 -4.18 1.63
N ALA A 66 5.40 -3.28 0.68
CA ALA A 66 4.11 -3.15 0.04
C ALA A 66 3.70 -4.44 -0.66
N GLU A 67 4.61 -5.04 -1.44
CA GLU A 67 4.38 -6.30 -2.14
C GLU A 67 4.08 -7.44 -1.16
N ALA A 68 4.89 -7.60 -0.12
CA ALA A 68 4.78 -8.65 0.88
C ALA A 68 3.46 -8.57 1.68
N LEU A 69 2.98 -7.36 1.95
CA LEU A 69 1.73 -7.11 2.66
C LEU A 69 0.48 -7.12 1.76
N GLY A 70 0.64 -7.27 0.44
CA GLY A 70 -0.49 -7.38 -0.48
C GLY A 70 -1.01 -6.05 -1.02
N VAL A 71 -0.29 -4.94 -0.86
CA VAL A 71 -0.56 -3.68 -1.55
C VAL A 71 -0.31 -3.86 -3.05
N GLN A 72 -1.26 -3.42 -3.88
CA GLN A 72 -1.08 -3.50 -5.34
C GLN A 72 -0.49 -2.22 -5.92
N HIS A 73 -0.86 -1.06 -5.41
CA HIS A 73 -0.53 0.23 -5.99
C HIS A 73 0.48 0.98 -5.13
N VAL A 74 1.55 1.47 -5.73
CA VAL A 74 2.53 2.34 -5.07
C VAL A 74 2.78 3.56 -5.94
N TRP A 75 2.58 4.73 -5.37
CA TRP A 75 2.85 6.01 -5.99
C TRP A 75 4.09 6.63 -5.39
N THR A 76 4.95 7.20 -6.20
CA THR A 76 6.18 7.85 -5.76
C THR A 76 6.23 9.28 -6.27
N VAL A 77 6.45 10.23 -5.38
CA VAL A 77 6.72 11.62 -5.75
C VAL A 77 8.23 11.83 -5.87
N ALA A 78 8.64 12.43 -6.96
CA ALA A 78 10.05 12.73 -7.19
C ALA A 78 10.58 13.71 -6.13
N PRO A 79 11.81 13.52 -5.60
CA PRO A 79 12.44 14.50 -4.76
C PRO A 79 12.73 15.79 -5.57
N PRO A 80 12.77 16.97 -4.92
CA PRO A 80 13.20 18.20 -5.57
C PRO A 80 14.54 18.01 -6.26
N LEU A 81 14.72 18.63 -7.44
CA LEU A 81 15.96 18.60 -8.18
C LEU A 81 17.10 19.09 -7.29
N GLN A 82 17.94 18.18 -6.83
CA GLN A 82 19.17 18.54 -6.14
C GLN A 82 20.31 18.56 -7.14
N PRO A 83 21.33 19.45 -6.98
CA PRO A 83 22.55 19.40 -7.78
C PRO A 83 23.12 17.98 -7.69
N VAL A 84 23.34 17.38 -8.84
CA VAL A 84 23.76 15.96 -8.96
C VAL A 84 25.12 15.76 -8.29
N LYS A 85 25.14 15.42 -7.02
CA LYS A 85 26.30 14.72 -6.45
C LYS A 85 26.28 13.33 -7.07
N LYS A 86 27.30 12.99 -7.86
CA LYS A 86 27.48 11.64 -8.43
C LYS A 86 27.46 10.61 -7.29
N ARG A 87 26.29 10.09 -6.97
CA ARG A 87 26.18 8.94 -6.07
C ARG A 87 26.51 7.68 -6.88
N PRO A 88 27.29 6.74 -6.33
CA PRO A 88 27.49 5.45 -6.99
C PRO A 88 26.13 4.80 -7.23
N LYS A 89 25.94 4.23 -8.43
CA LYS A 89 24.74 3.44 -8.75
C LYS A 89 24.70 2.25 -7.77
N ARG A 90 23.88 2.33 -6.76
CA ARG A 90 23.65 1.21 -5.85
C ARG A 90 22.69 0.23 -6.53
N ASP A 91 22.99 -1.06 -6.41
CA ASP A 91 22.12 -2.12 -6.94
C ASP A 91 20.88 -2.26 -6.04
N THR A 92 19.78 -1.61 -6.46
CA THR A 92 18.49 -1.69 -5.78
C THR A 92 17.73 -2.97 -6.10
N LYS A 93 18.09 -3.69 -7.17
CA LYS A 93 17.42 -4.94 -7.56
C LYS A 93 17.56 -6.03 -6.49
N SER A 94 18.71 -6.07 -5.81
CA SER A 94 18.95 -7.02 -4.71
C SER A 94 18.05 -6.73 -3.50
N VAL A 95 17.70 -5.47 -3.24
CA VAL A 95 16.85 -5.04 -2.12
C VAL A 95 15.38 -5.29 -2.43
N ALA A 96 14.91 -4.88 -3.60
CA ALA A 96 13.52 -5.09 -4.04
C ALA A 96 13.17 -6.57 -4.23
N LYS A 97 14.17 -7.45 -4.48
CA LYS A 97 13.94 -8.88 -4.73
C LYS A 97 12.90 -9.17 -5.82
N GLY A 98 12.79 -8.28 -6.81
CA GLY A 98 11.81 -8.37 -7.89
C GLY A 98 10.39 -7.94 -7.53
N ALA A 99 10.19 -7.31 -6.36
CA ALA A 99 8.87 -6.82 -5.92
C ALA A 99 8.25 -5.84 -6.92
N ASP A 100 9.07 -4.97 -7.53
CA ASP A 100 8.64 -3.95 -8.51
C ASP A 100 7.87 -4.57 -9.70
N GLY A 101 8.23 -5.78 -10.11
CA GLY A 101 7.55 -6.48 -11.20
C GLY A 101 6.13 -6.95 -10.88
N TRP A 102 5.72 -6.90 -9.61
CA TRP A 102 4.42 -7.33 -9.13
C TRP A 102 3.52 -6.18 -8.65
N LEU A 103 4.06 -4.96 -8.62
CA LEU A 103 3.37 -3.75 -8.21
C LEU A 103 2.93 -2.92 -9.41
N THR A 104 1.86 -2.16 -9.23
CA THR A 104 1.48 -1.09 -10.16
C THR A 104 2.10 0.20 -9.65
N LEU A 105 3.18 0.62 -10.31
CA LEU A 105 3.94 1.80 -9.92
C LEU A 105 3.51 3.02 -10.73
N GLN A 106 3.30 4.15 -10.05
CA GLN A 106 3.06 5.45 -10.68
C GLN A 106 4.00 6.49 -10.09
N ARG A 107 4.55 7.36 -10.94
CA ARG A 107 5.48 8.42 -10.53
C ARG A 107 4.91 9.78 -10.82
N PHE A 108 5.08 10.69 -9.88
CA PHE A 108 4.68 12.09 -9.98
C PHE A 108 5.90 13.00 -9.87
N ASP A 109 5.94 14.07 -10.66
CA ASP A 109 7.05 15.02 -10.66
C ASP A 109 7.01 15.95 -9.45
N ASN A 110 5.83 16.15 -8.84
CA ASN A 110 5.64 17.02 -7.68
C ASN A 110 4.46 16.58 -6.82
N VAL A 111 4.44 17.08 -5.58
CA VAL A 111 3.41 16.76 -4.59
C VAL A 111 2.02 17.21 -5.01
N ALA A 112 1.89 18.41 -5.62
CA ALA A 112 0.60 18.96 -5.98
C ALA A 112 -0.15 18.09 -7.01
N SER A 113 0.57 17.55 -8.00
CA SER A 113 -0.02 16.64 -9.00
C SER A 113 -0.45 15.31 -8.36
N CYS A 114 0.32 14.79 -7.41
CA CYS A 114 -0.03 13.58 -6.67
C CYS A 114 -1.28 13.79 -5.80
N VAL A 115 -1.33 14.87 -5.03
CA VAL A 115 -2.50 15.22 -4.20
C VAL A 115 -3.76 15.41 -5.06
N SER A 116 -3.63 16.07 -6.21
CA SER A 116 -4.74 16.24 -7.14
C SER A 116 -5.27 14.88 -7.64
N ALA A 117 -4.38 13.98 -8.04
CA ALA A 117 -4.76 12.64 -8.48
C ALA A 117 -5.43 11.82 -7.37
N LEU A 118 -4.91 11.88 -6.13
CA LEU A 118 -5.50 11.20 -4.97
C LEU A 118 -6.94 11.66 -4.72
N ARG A 119 -7.19 12.97 -4.81
CA ARG A 119 -8.53 13.55 -4.63
C ARG A 119 -9.48 13.14 -5.75
N VAL A 120 -9.04 13.19 -7.00
CA VAL A 120 -9.85 12.78 -8.16
C VAL A 120 -10.24 11.31 -8.09
N GLU A 121 -9.35 10.44 -7.62
CA GLU A 121 -9.62 9.02 -7.45
C GLU A 121 -10.38 8.67 -6.14
N GLY A 122 -10.64 9.66 -5.28
CA GLY A 122 -11.43 9.49 -4.05
C GLY A 122 -10.67 8.74 -2.95
N TRP A 123 -9.35 8.97 -2.84
CA TRP A 123 -8.54 8.41 -1.76
C TRP A 123 -8.60 9.26 -0.50
N ASP A 124 -8.84 8.64 0.65
CA ASP A 124 -8.58 9.25 1.95
C ASP A 124 -7.08 9.28 2.20
N ILE A 125 -6.52 10.49 2.31
CA ILE A 125 -5.07 10.68 2.48
C ILE A 125 -4.74 10.58 3.98
N TRP A 126 -3.91 9.59 4.34
CA TRP A 126 -3.40 9.40 5.70
C TRP A 126 -1.90 9.60 5.71
N CYS A 127 -1.43 10.67 6.35
CA CYS A 127 0.00 10.95 6.48
C CYS A 127 0.59 10.27 7.70
N ALA A 128 1.66 9.49 7.51
CA ALA A 128 2.46 8.95 8.61
C ALA A 128 3.27 10.08 9.26
N ALA A 129 2.67 10.73 10.23
CA ALA A 129 3.23 11.86 10.96
C ALA A 129 2.57 11.96 12.35
N ASP A 130 3.36 12.22 13.35
CA ASP A 130 2.89 12.58 14.69
C ASP A 130 2.46 14.06 14.77
N GLY A 131 1.97 14.48 15.90
CA GLY A 131 1.60 15.86 16.18
C GLY A 131 0.17 16.02 16.68
N ALA A 132 -0.26 17.27 16.83
CA ALA A 132 -1.59 17.58 17.35
C ALA A 132 -2.69 16.97 16.48
N GLY A 133 -3.59 16.19 17.09
CA GLY A 133 -4.69 15.51 16.41
C GLY A 133 -4.30 14.26 15.62
N ALA A 134 -3.06 13.80 15.70
CA ALA A 134 -2.65 12.54 15.09
C ALA A 134 -3.25 11.33 15.83
N VAL A 135 -3.64 10.31 15.07
CA VAL A 135 -4.22 9.06 15.59
C VAL A 135 -3.12 8.02 15.78
N GLU A 136 -3.05 7.46 16.98
CA GLU A 136 -2.15 6.35 17.27
C GLU A 136 -2.61 5.08 16.57
N LEU A 137 -1.70 4.45 15.83
CA LEU A 137 -1.91 3.14 15.22
C LEU A 137 -1.76 2.04 16.30
N GLY A 138 -2.76 1.96 17.18
CA GLY A 138 -2.85 0.97 18.26
C GLY A 138 -3.30 -0.40 17.77
N SER A 139 -3.67 -1.27 18.74
CA SER A 139 -4.19 -2.62 18.47
C SER A 139 -5.64 -2.62 18.01
N GLU A 140 -6.41 -1.59 18.35
CA GLU A 140 -7.81 -1.47 18.00
C GLU A 140 -8.02 -0.33 17.02
N ARG A 141 -8.87 -0.59 16.02
CA ARG A 141 -9.28 0.39 15.05
C ARG A 141 -10.37 1.28 15.65
N PRO A 142 -10.22 2.60 15.66
CA PRO A 142 -11.30 3.49 16.00
C PRO A 142 -12.51 3.30 15.06
N PRO A 143 -13.74 3.18 15.58
CA PRO A 143 -14.93 2.91 14.76
C PRO A 143 -15.18 3.91 13.64
N GLU A 144 -14.77 5.17 13.83
CA GLU A 144 -14.88 6.24 12.85
C GLU A 144 -13.86 6.16 11.70
N LEU A 145 -12.90 5.24 11.77
CA LEU A 145 -11.85 5.06 10.77
C LEU A 145 -12.19 3.90 9.81
N THR A 146 -13.18 4.08 8.96
CA THR A 146 -13.60 3.07 7.97
C THR A 146 -13.67 3.60 6.54
N PRO A 147 -12.59 4.22 6.00
CA PRO A 147 -12.62 4.67 4.63
C PRO A 147 -12.66 3.49 3.66
N ALA A 148 -13.35 3.67 2.53
CA ALA A 148 -13.39 2.66 1.47
C ALA A 148 -12.03 2.50 0.78
N LYS A 149 -11.24 3.58 0.73
CA LYS A 149 -9.91 3.65 0.11
C LYS A 149 -8.98 4.55 0.94
N VAL A 150 -7.80 4.05 1.27
CA VAL A 150 -6.77 4.78 2.02
C VAL A 150 -5.49 4.91 1.22
N ALA A 151 -4.99 6.13 1.08
CA ALA A 151 -3.64 6.41 0.61
C ALA A 151 -2.74 6.72 1.80
N VAL A 152 -1.85 5.80 2.13
CA VAL A 152 -0.86 5.95 3.21
C VAL A 152 0.35 6.67 2.66
N VAL A 153 0.59 7.89 3.12
CA VAL A 153 1.74 8.71 2.72
C VAL A 153 2.86 8.55 3.74
N ILE A 154 4.00 8.07 3.27
CA ILE A 154 5.24 7.97 4.05
C ILE A 154 6.19 9.06 3.58
N GLY A 155 6.52 9.97 4.48
CA GLY A 155 7.45 11.06 4.23
C GLY A 155 8.91 10.63 4.23
N ARG A 156 9.80 11.51 3.79
CA ARG A 156 11.24 11.25 3.82
C ARG A 156 11.81 11.41 5.24
N GLU A 157 13.00 10.84 5.43
CA GLU A 157 13.65 10.78 6.75
C GLU A 157 14.06 12.15 7.29
N ALA A 158 14.29 13.13 6.42
CA ALA A 158 14.85 14.43 6.80
C ALA A 158 13.81 15.38 7.39
N ASP A 159 12.59 15.41 6.84
CA ASP A 159 11.56 16.41 7.14
C ASP A 159 10.12 15.84 7.14
N GLY A 160 9.98 14.53 7.04
CA GLY A 160 8.67 13.87 7.03
C GLY A 160 7.86 14.13 5.76
N CYS A 161 6.52 14.16 5.92
CA CYS A 161 5.61 14.45 4.82
C CYS A 161 5.62 15.93 4.43
N ASP A 162 5.48 16.20 3.14
CA ASP A 162 5.35 17.57 2.62
C ASP A 162 4.11 18.26 3.17
N GLU A 163 4.20 19.58 3.41
CA GLU A 163 3.10 20.39 3.92
C GLU A 163 1.83 20.28 3.07
N ALA A 164 1.96 20.13 1.76
CA ALA A 164 0.80 19.98 0.89
C ALA A 164 0.08 18.61 1.10
N PHE A 165 0.81 17.56 1.46
CA PHE A 165 0.20 16.31 1.89
C PHE A 165 -0.45 16.46 3.27
N LEU A 166 0.23 17.09 4.23
CA LEU A 166 -0.30 17.32 5.58
C LEU A 166 -1.57 18.18 5.55
N ALA A 167 -1.62 19.20 4.69
CA ALA A 167 -2.79 20.05 4.50
C ALA A 167 -3.95 19.32 3.76
N ALA A 168 -3.64 18.34 2.93
CA ALA A 168 -4.63 17.54 2.22
C ALA A 168 -5.08 16.30 3.00
N ALA A 169 -4.39 15.96 4.09
CA ALA A 169 -4.63 14.75 4.84
C ALA A 169 -5.99 14.78 5.56
N ALA A 170 -6.78 13.74 5.34
CA ALA A 170 -7.94 13.47 6.17
C ALA A 170 -7.53 13.11 7.60
N ARG A 171 -6.34 12.47 7.74
CA ARG A 171 -5.79 12.04 9.02
C ARG A 171 -4.26 12.10 9.03
N ARG A 172 -3.72 12.40 10.21
CA ARG A 172 -2.33 12.08 10.55
C ARG A 172 -2.35 10.84 11.42
N VAL A 173 -1.47 9.88 11.13
CA VAL A 173 -1.38 8.63 11.87
C VAL A 173 0.05 8.39 12.29
N TYR A 174 0.28 7.82 13.46
CA TYR A 174 1.62 7.51 13.91
C TYR A 174 1.68 6.16 14.62
N PHE A 175 2.86 5.53 14.54
CA PHE A 175 3.18 4.33 15.31
C PHE A 175 3.90 4.77 16.59
N PRO A 176 3.42 4.37 17.81
CA PRO A 176 3.98 4.85 19.06
C PRO A 176 5.39 4.32 19.29
N LEU A 177 6.36 5.23 19.43
CA LEU A 177 7.73 4.89 19.79
C LEU A 177 7.91 5.04 21.29
N ARG A 178 8.57 4.07 21.93
CA ARG A 178 8.78 4.06 23.39
C ARG A 178 10.24 4.27 23.78
N GLY A 179 11.10 4.57 22.82
CA GLY A 179 12.52 4.82 23.03
C GLY A 179 12.90 6.29 22.89
N PHE A 180 14.19 6.59 23.01
CA PHE A 180 14.72 7.94 22.78
C PHE A 180 14.75 8.35 21.30
N THR A 181 14.64 7.38 20.39
CA THR A 181 14.59 7.64 18.95
C THR A 181 13.28 8.32 18.58
N SER A 182 13.35 9.44 17.87
CA SER A 182 12.19 10.21 17.40
C SER A 182 11.60 9.69 16.08
N SER A 183 12.33 8.84 15.35
CA SER A 183 11.91 8.30 14.04
C SER A 183 12.49 6.92 13.81
N LEU A 184 11.90 6.19 12.86
CA LEU A 184 12.39 4.91 12.35
C LEU A 184 12.91 5.09 10.93
N ASN A 185 13.76 4.15 10.47
CA ASN A 185 14.07 4.05 9.05
C ASN A 185 12.77 3.95 8.24
N LEU A 186 12.73 4.61 7.09
CA LEU A 186 11.55 4.72 6.22
C LEU A 186 10.91 3.37 5.90
N SER A 187 11.70 2.36 5.54
CA SER A 187 11.17 1.04 5.18
C SER A 187 10.57 0.31 6.40
N VAL A 188 11.13 0.52 7.58
CA VAL A 188 10.60 -0.02 8.84
C VAL A 188 9.29 0.68 9.18
N ALA A 189 9.26 2.02 9.11
CA ALA A 189 8.04 2.80 9.32
C ALA A 189 6.94 2.37 8.33
N THR A 190 7.28 2.20 7.05
CA THR A 190 6.36 1.70 6.01
C THR A 190 5.76 0.36 6.40
N ALA A 191 6.58 -0.60 6.83
CA ALA A 191 6.12 -1.94 7.20
C ALA A 191 5.17 -1.90 8.41
N LEU A 192 5.51 -1.15 9.44
CA LEU A 192 4.70 -1.04 10.66
C LEU A 192 3.37 -0.34 10.40
N VAL A 193 3.38 0.79 9.70
CA VAL A 193 2.16 1.56 9.38
C VAL A 193 1.24 0.73 8.49
N LEU A 194 1.74 0.14 7.42
CA LEU A 194 0.94 -0.71 6.54
C LEU A 194 0.38 -1.92 7.28
N SER A 195 1.17 -2.60 8.10
CA SER A 195 0.70 -3.75 8.89
C SER A 195 -0.50 -3.35 9.76
N ARG A 196 -0.44 -2.21 10.45
CA ARG A 196 -1.56 -1.74 11.27
C ARG A 196 -2.78 -1.32 10.46
N VAL A 197 -2.57 -0.66 9.32
CA VAL A 197 -3.68 -0.31 8.41
C VAL A 197 -4.38 -1.56 7.87
N PHE A 198 -3.67 -2.67 7.67
CA PHE A 198 -4.25 -3.94 7.26
C PHE A 198 -4.96 -4.69 8.39
N ASP A 199 -4.49 -4.56 9.62
CA ASP A 199 -5.12 -5.16 10.80
C ASP A 199 -6.43 -4.44 11.16
N TRP A 200 -6.62 -3.25 10.64
CA TRP A 200 -7.79 -2.40 10.79
C TRP A 200 -8.75 -2.55 9.61
#